data_0c76ca6ed34cfbdf9891a532c085f8be
#
_entry.id   0c76ca6ed34cfbdf9891a532c085f8be
#
_cell.length_a   1.000
_cell.length_b   1.000
_cell.length_c   1.000
_cell.angle_alpha   90.00
_cell.angle_beta   90.00
_cell.angle_gamma   90.00
#
_symmetry.space_group_name_H-M   'P 1'
#
loop_
_entity.id
_entity.type
_entity.pdbx_description
1 polymer ?
#
loop_
_entity_poly.entity_id
_entity_poly.type
_entity_poly.pdbx_seq_one_letter_code
_entity_poly.pdbx_strand_id
1 'polypeptide(L)'
;MQGECTEKDYFKLLKRCLRLQSLTIITESQSPENLIKQTKTTISRENDAPFSAIYYVVDVDDTSDEQFRQAFKAAKDATNRKTEYHFVVSHESFEAWLLAHFEDIRNKNIPRKTMGEKLQGGERLNGKRVSDKFPVEDYEQAVERVTHCAFDEVNRETTSTAMPHLITELIKLKPKPK
;
A
#
# COMPACT_ATOMS: atom_id res chain seq x y z
N MET A 1 4.94 -12.97 9.85
CA MET A 1 4.55 -11.73 9.19
C MET A 1 3.37 -11.99 8.28
N GLN A 2 2.28 -11.25 8.44
CA GLN A 2 0.99 -11.66 7.87
C GLN A 2 0.61 -10.92 6.58
N GLY A 3 1.27 -9.82 6.20
CA GLY A 3 0.91 -8.95 5.08
C GLY A 3 1.66 -9.18 3.76
N GLU A 4 2.86 -9.75 3.79
CA GLU A 4 3.75 -9.78 2.61
C GLU A 4 3.20 -10.48 1.36
N CYS A 5 2.25 -11.39 1.51
CA CYS A 5 1.65 -12.08 0.36
C CYS A 5 0.46 -11.31 -0.21
N THR A 6 -0.36 -10.72 0.66
CA THR A 6 -1.61 -10.05 0.30
C THR A 6 -1.34 -8.79 -0.54
N GLU A 7 -0.50 -7.88 -0.04
CA GLU A 7 -0.12 -6.65 -0.73
C GLU A 7 0.58 -6.96 -2.06
N LYS A 8 1.55 -7.87 -2.02
CA LYS A 8 2.29 -8.28 -3.21
C LYS A 8 1.38 -8.84 -4.30
N ASP A 9 0.43 -9.69 -3.94
CA ASP A 9 -0.52 -10.27 -4.89
C ASP A 9 -1.42 -9.18 -5.48
N TYR A 10 -1.98 -8.30 -4.64
CA TYR A 10 -2.80 -7.18 -5.10
C TYR A 10 -2.05 -6.29 -6.10
N PHE A 11 -0.84 -5.85 -5.75
CA PHE A 11 -0.05 -4.99 -6.65
C PHE A 11 0.39 -5.69 -7.94
N LYS A 12 0.61 -7.01 -7.94
CA LYS A 12 0.82 -7.78 -9.17
C LYS A 12 -0.40 -7.77 -10.07
N LEU A 13 -1.60 -7.96 -9.50
CA LEU A 13 -2.85 -7.88 -10.24
C LEU A 13 -3.07 -6.48 -10.80
N LEU A 14 -2.88 -5.44 -9.99
CA LEU A 14 -3.00 -4.05 -10.39
C LEU A 14 -2.02 -3.67 -11.50
N LYS A 15 -0.74 -4.06 -11.35
CA LYS A 15 0.30 -3.87 -12.38
C LYS A 15 -0.13 -4.44 -13.72
N ARG A 16 -0.66 -5.65 -13.73
CA ARG A 16 -1.15 -6.32 -14.93
C ARG A 16 -2.39 -5.63 -15.51
N CYS A 17 -3.36 -5.31 -14.67
CA CYS A 17 -4.61 -4.64 -15.05
C CYS A 17 -4.34 -3.28 -15.69
N LEU A 18 -3.52 -2.45 -15.06
CA LEU A 18 -3.19 -1.10 -15.51
C LEU A 18 -2.02 -1.04 -16.50
N ARG A 19 -1.38 -2.18 -16.82
CA ARG A 19 -0.21 -2.27 -17.71
C ARG A 19 0.97 -1.40 -17.28
N LEU A 20 1.25 -1.34 -15.98
CA LEU A 20 2.28 -0.48 -15.38
C LEU A 20 3.68 -1.08 -15.56
N GLN A 21 4.32 -0.83 -16.69
CA GLN A 21 5.65 -1.39 -16.99
C GLN A 21 6.75 -0.86 -16.06
N SER A 22 6.67 0.40 -15.67
CA SER A 22 7.65 1.08 -14.80
C SER A 22 7.46 0.80 -13.31
N LEU A 23 6.44 0.03 -12.90
CA LEU A 23 6.23 -0.34 -11.50
C LEU A 23 7.10 -1.56 -11.14
N THR A 24 7.95 -1.40 -10.14
CA THR A 24 8.69 -2.49 -9.49
C THR A 24 8.08 -2.75 -8.11
N ILE A 25 7.88 -4.02 -7.76
CA ILE A 25 7.29 -4.44 -6.49
C ILE A 25 8.35 -5.23 -5.73
N ILE A 26 8.75 -4.72 -4.57
CA ILE A 26 9.74 -5.34 -3.68
C ILE A 26 9.04 -5.66 -2.36
N THR A 27 9.36 -6.80 -1.77
CA THR A 27 8.86 -7.20 -0.45
C THR A 27 9.99 -7.12 0.56
N GLU A 28 9.79 -6.35 1.61
CA GLU A 28 10.75 -6.17 2.70
C GLU A 28 10.08 -6.50 4.04
N SER A 29 10.84 -7.07 4.96
CA SER A 29 10.35 -7.53 6.26
C SER A 29 10.94 -6.74 7.43
N GLN A 30 11.15 -5.46 7.23
CA GLN A 30 11.71 -4.55 8.24
C GLN A 30 10.61 -3.70 8.90
N SER A 31 10.89 -3.23 10.10
CA SER A 31 10.06 -2.21 10.73
C SER A 31 10.14 -0.88 9.96
N PRO A 32 9.08 -0.04 9.98
CA PRO A 32 8.99 1.14 9.13
C PRO A 32 10.22 2.06 9.19
N GLU A 33 10.78 2.27 10.37
CA GLU A 33 11.94 3.14 10.58
C GLU A 33 13.24 2.62 9.91
N ASN A 34 13.30 1.33 9.57
CA ASN A 34 14.45 0.71 8.92
C ASN A 34 14.29 0.50 7.41
N LEU A 35 13.08 0.61 6.87
CA LEU A 35 12.79 0.34 5.46
C LEU A 35 13.62 1.18 4.49
N ILE A 36 13.78 2.46 4.75
CA ILE A 36 14.53 3.37 3.86
C ILE A 36 15.99 2.96 3.75
N LYS A 37 16.61 2.65 4.89
CA LYS A 37 18.01 2.19 4.89
C LYS A 37 18.17 0.88 4.13
N GLN A 38 17.25 -0.05 4.32
CA GLN A 38 17.23 -1.34 3.63
C GLN A 38 17.08 -1.14 2.11
N THR A 39 16.09 -0.36 1.70
CA THR A 39 15.84 -0.08 0.27
C THR A 39 17.03 0.57 -0.42
N LYS A 40 17.68 1.55 0.21
CA LYS A 40 18.90 2.18 -0.34
C LYS A 40 20.01 1.16 -0.55
N THR A 41 20.17 0.22 0.37
CA THR A 41 21.16 -0.85 0.25
C THR A 41 20.82 -1.80 -0.91
N THR A 42 19.55 -2.19 -1.05
CA THR A 42 19.08 -3.07 -2.12
C THR A 42 19.28 -2.42 -3.49
N ILE A 43 18.82 -1.19 -3.68
CA ILE A 43 18.96 -0.44 -4.95
C ILE A 43 20.43 -0.24 -5.32
N SER A 44 21.29 0.09 -4.35
CA SER A 44 22.73 0.28 -4.62
C SER A 44 23.44 -0.99 -5.08
N ARG A 45 22.96 -2.17 -4.69
CA ARG A 45 23.53 -3.46 -5.09
C ARG A 45 23.10 -3.88 -6.49
N GLU A 46 21.89 -3.52 -6.88
CA GLU A 46 21.30 -3.96 -8.16
C GLU A 46 21.68 -3.06 -9.34
N ASN A 47 22.43 -1.97 -9.13
CA ASN A 47 22.78 -0.97 -10.16
C ASN A 47 21.57 -0.48 -10.97
N ASP A 48 20.39 -0.46 -10.37
CA ASP A 48 19.15 -0.07 -11.04
C ASP A 48 19.12 1.44 -11.33
N ALA A 49 18.43 1.79 -12.41
CA ALA A 49 18.11 3.18 -12.70
C ALA A 49 17.35 3.81 -11.53
N PRO A 50 17.62 5.08 -11.18
CA PRO A 50 16.99 5.72 -10.04
C PRO A 50 15.46 5.78 -10.24
N PHE A 51 14.71 5.31 -9.24
CA PHE A 51 13.25 5.46 -9.21
C PHE A 51 12.88 6.92 -8.97
N SER A 52 11.82 7.41 -9.64
CA SER A 52 11.29 8.76 -9.39
C SER A 52 10.54 8.87 -8.07
N ALA A 53 9.93 7.78 -7.63
CA ALA A 53 9.28 7.69 -6.32
C ALA A 53 9.35 6.27 -5.76
N ILE A 54 9.39 6.16 -4.44
CA ILE A 54 9.39 4.91 -3.68
C ILE A 54 8.29 5.01 -2.63
N TYR A 55 7.37 4.05 -2.64
CA TYR A 55 6.24 4.00 -1.73
C TYR A 55 6.36 2.77 -0.82
N TYR A 56 6.30 2.99 0.49
CA TYR A 56 6.29 1.94 1.50
C TYR A 56 4.86 1.69 1.95
N VAL A 57 4.28 0.57 1.54
CA VAL A 57 2.95 0.16 1.97
C VAL A 57 3.07 -0.60 3.29
N VAL A 58 2.50 -0.05 4.34
CA VAL A 58 2.65 -0.56 5.71
C VAL A 58 1.33 -0.49 6.48
N ASP A 59 1.17 -1.41 7.40
CA ASP A 59 0.06 -1.45 8.35
C ASP A 59 0.44 -0.71 9.64
N VAL A 60 -0.56 -0.19 10.34
CA VAL A 60 -0.35 0.41 11.66
C VAL A 60 0.09 -0.64 12.67
N ASP A 61 -0.57 -1.79 12.70
CA ASP A 61 -0.27 -2.93 13.58
C ASP A 61 0.33 -2.54 14.96
N ASP A 62 1.41 -3.21 15.35
CA ASP A 62 2.14 -2.98 16.60
C ASP A 62 3.17 -1.84 16.51
N THR A 63 3.18 -1.09 15.41
CA THR A 63 4.12 0.01 15.20
C THR A 63 3.70 1.23 16.03
N SER A 64 4.59 1.73 16.88
CA SER A 64 4.34 2.89 17.71
C SER A 64 4.36 4.20 16.91
N ASP A 65 3.72 5.25 17.45
CA ASP A 65 3.73 6.58 16.83
C ASP A 65 5.14 7.16 16.73
N GLU A 66 6.02 6.81 17.68
CA GLU A 66 7.44 7.21 17.64
C GLU A 66 8.18 6.55 16.45
N GLN A 67 7.96 5.27 16.20
CA GLN A 67 8.56 4.56 15.07
C GLN A 67 8.05 5.15 13.75
N PHE A 68 6.75 5.47 13.63
CA PHE A 68 6.22 6.16 12.46
C PHE A 68 6.82 7.56 12.28
N ARG A 69 6.96 8.33 13.37
CA ARG A 69 7.58 9.66 13.31
C ARG A 69 9.03 9.59 12.79
N GLN A 70 9.79 8.61 13.26
CA GLN A 70 11.15 8.35 12.78
C GLN A 70 11.16 7.93 11.31
N ALA A 71 10.23 7.06 10.89
CA ALA A 71 10.09 6.61 9.51
C ALA A 71 9.76 7.77 8.57
N PHE A 72 8.78 8.61 8.92
CA PHE A 72 8.38 9.77 8.10
C PHE A 72 9.48 10.83 8.01
N LYS A 73 10.18 11.05 9.14
CA LYS A 73 11.37 11.93 9.13
C LYS A 73 12.45 11.37 8.20
N ALA A 74 12.74 10.07 8.26
CA ALA A 74 13.72 9.44 7.39
C ALA A 74 13.29 9.51 5.89
N ALA A 75 12.01 9.37 5.58
CA ALA A 75 11.47 9.55 4.23
C ALA A 75 11.69 10.97 3.72
N LYS A 76 11.34 11.97 4.54
CA LYS A 76 11.54 13.38 4.22
C LYS A 76 13.02 13.71 3.99
N ASP A 77 13.90 13.23 4.87
CA ASP A 77 15.36 13.45 4.78
C ASP A 77 15.99 12.72 3.57
N ALA A 78 15.40 11.61 3.14
CA ALA A 78 15.84 10.84 1.98
C ALA A 78 15.39 11.43 0.64
N THR A 79 14.24 12.12 0.62
CA THR A 79 13.65 12.74 -0.56
C THR A 79 14.57 13.79 -1.14
N ASN A 80 14.77 13.74 -2.44
CA ASN A 80 15.65 14.64 -3.17
C ASN A 80 15.06 14.95 -4.56
N ARG A 81 15.79 15.70 -5.41
CA ARG A 81 15.32 16.13 -6.75
C ARG A 81 15.06 14.96 -7.72
N LYS A 82 15.59 13.78 -7.44
CA LYS A 82 15.48 12.60 -8.34
C LYS A 82 14.49 11.57 -7.84
N THR A 83 14.36 11.42 -6.50
CA THR A 83 13.57 10.34 -5.89
C THR A 83 12.80 10.88 -4.68
N GLU A 84 11.49 10.67 -4.68
CA GLU A 84 10.61 10.91 -3.55
C GLU A 84 10.38 9.64 -2.76
N TYR A 85 10.23 9.74 -1.45
CA TYR A 85 9.99 8.62 -0.54
C TYR A 85 8.74 8.90 0.29
N HIS A 86 7.78 7.98 0.26
CA HIS A 86 6.50 8.14 0.96
C HIS A 86 6.06 6.85 1.64
N PHE A 87 5.41 6.98 2.78
CA PHE A 87 4.70 5.90 3.46
C PHE A 87 3.21 5.95 3.13
N VAL A 88 2.69 4.80 2.75
CA VAL A 88 1.28 4.53 2.48
C VAL A 88 0.75 3.68 3.62
N VAL A 89 0.18 4.34 4.62
CA VAL A 89 -0.23 3.68 5.86
C VAL A 89 -1.69 3.28 5.80
N SER A 90 -2.00 2.08 6.29
CA SER A 90 -3.38 1.58 6.45
C SER A 90 -3.70 1.31 7.91
N HIS A 91 -4.81 1.83 8.43
CA HIS A 91 -5.34 1.53 9.75
C HIS A 91 -6.66 0.72 9.62
N GLU A 92 -6.76 -0.42 10.22
CA GLU A 92 -5.75 -1.13 11.00
C GLU A 92 -4.74 -1.88 10.13
N SER A 93 -5.14 -2.26 8.90
CA SER A 93 -4.33 -3.07 7.97
C SER A 93 -4.75 -2.86 6.52
N PHE A 94 -3.97 -3.40 5.60
CA PHE A 94 -4.20 -3.36 4.15
C PHE A 94 -5.56 -3.95 3.74
N GLU A 95 -6.12 -4.85 4.56
CA GLU A 95 -7.46 -5.40 4.35
C GLU A 95 -8.54 -4.32 4.30
N ALA A 96 -8.34 -3.14 4.89
CA ALA A 96 -9.25 -2.00 4.74
C ALA A 96 -9.40 -1.60 3.26
N TRP A 97 -8.29 -1.50 2.55
CA TRP A 97 -8.30 -1.22 1.11
C TRP A 97 -8.98 -2.32 0.30
N LEU A 98 -8.69 -3.59 0.61
CA LEU A 98 -9.30 -4.72 -0.09
C LEU A 98 -10.81 -4.79 0.15
N LEU A 99 -11.27 -4.54 1.38
CA LEU A 99 -12.68 -4.58 1.74
C LEU A 99 -13.48 -3.47 1.03
N ALA A 100 -12.86 -2.30 0.81
CA ALA A 100 -13.49 -1.20 0.10
C ALA A 100 -13.89 -1.52 -1.35
N HIS A 101 -13.27 -2.52 -1.99
CA HIS A 101 -13.73 -3.01 -3.31
C HIS A 101 -15.13 -3.62 -3.27
N PHE A 102 -15.57 -4.09 -2.09
CA PHE A 102 -16.83 -4.83 -1.95
C PHE A 102 -17.91 -4.09 -1.16
N GLU A 103 -17.52 -3.24 -0.20
CA GLU A 103 -18.48 -2.52 0.65
C GLU A 103 -18.00 -1.12 1.04
N ASP A 104 -18.93 -0.22 1.33
CA ASP A 104 -18.62 1.12 1.84
C ASP A 104 -18.22 1.06 3.31
N ILE A 105 -16.98 1.41 3.59
CA ILE A 105 -16.38 1.40 4.93
C ILE A 105 -16.00 2.81 5.42
N ARG A 106 -16.42 3.86 4.73
CA ARG A 106 -16.11 5.25 5.13
C ARG A 106 -16.63 5.54 6.52
N ASN A 107 -15.80 6.23 7.31
CA ASN A 107 -16.12 6.66 8.67
C ASN A 107 -16.52 5.51 9.63
N LYS A 108 -16.13 4.28 9.30
CA LYS A 108 -16.31 3.13 10.17
C LYS A 108 -15.00 2.81 10.89
N ASN A 109 -15.14 2.17 12.04
CA ASN A 109 -14.03 1.56 12.76
C ASN A 109 -14.25 0.05 12.76
N ILE A 110 -13.58 -0.66 11.85
CA ILE A 110 -13.74 -2.09 11.63
C ILE A 110 -12.48 -2.81 12.11
N PRO A 111 -12.57 -3.67 13.13
CA PRO A 111 -11.42 -4.43 13.61
C PRO A 111 -10.81 -5.30 12.50
N ARG A 112 -9.48 -5.43 12.49
CA ARG A 112 -8.72 -6.25 11.53
C ARG A 112 -9.28 -7.66 11.38
N LYS A 113 -9.61 -8.32 12.51
CA LYS A 113 -10.20 -9.67 12.50
C LYS A 113 -11.48 -9.71 11.67
N THR A 114 -12.38 -8.75 11.88
CA THR A 114 -13.66 -8.64 11.15
C THR A 114 -13.44 -8.41 9.65
N MET A 115 -12.48 -7.55 9.29
CA MET A 115 -12.12 -7.34 7.87
C MET A 115 -11.59 -8.63 7.24
N GLY A 116 -10.70 -9.33 7.94
CA GLY A 116 -10.16 -10.62 7.49
C GLY A 116 -11.24 -11.68 7.28
N GLU A 117 -12.20 -11.80 8.21
CA GLU A 117 -13.34 -12.74 8.10
C GLU A 117 -14.22 -12.40 6.88
N LYS A 118 -14.56 -11.13 6.68
CA LYS A 118 -15.38 -10.67 5.55
C LYS A 118 -14.70 -10.88 4.20
N LEU A 119 -13.38 -10.86 4.15
CA LEU A 119 -12.62 -11.03 2.93
C LEU A 119 -12.38 -12.51 2.55
N GLN A 120 -12.66 -13.49 3.40
CA GLN A 120 -12.43 -14.89 3.07
C GLN A 120 -13.42 -15.43 2.03
N GLY A 121 -12.90 -16.23 1.11
CA GLY A 121 -13.66 -17.00 0.13
C GLY A 121 -13.99 -16.27 -1.18
N GLY A 122 -14.48 -17.03 -2.14
CA GLY A 122 -14.90 -16.53 -3.44
C GLY A 122 -13.77 -15.86 -4.23
N GLU A 123 -14.08 -14.69 -4.79
CA GLU A 123 -13.14 -13.87 -5.57
C GLU A 123 -12.28 -12.94 -4.71
N ARG A 124 -12.32 -13.05 -3.40
CA ARG A 124 -11.66 -12.19 -2.43
C ARG A 124 -10.30 -12.77 -2.02
N LEU A 125 -10.21 -13.32 -0.81
CA LEU A 125 -9.00 -13.95 -0.28
C LEU A 125 -9.17 -15.46 -0.15
N ASN A 126 -8.10 -16.19 -0.43
CA ASN A 126 -7.93 -17.61 -0.12
C ASN A 126 -6.83 -17.72 0.93
N GLY A 127 -7.20 -17.69 2.21
CA GLY A 127 -6.26 -17.55 3.31
C GLY A 127 -5.59 -16.17 3.28
N LYS A 128 -4.29 -16.14 3.06
CA LYS A 128 -3.48 -14.90 2.95
C LYS A 128 -3.17 -14.49 1.50
N ARG A 129 -3.76 -15.14 0.53
CA ARG A 129 -3.52 -14.87 -0.89
C ARG A 129 -4.73 -14.16 -1.50
N VAL A 130 -4.46 -13.13 -2.27
CA VAL A 130 -5.50 -12.47 -3.06
C VAL A 130 -5.86 -13.38 -4.22
N SER A 131 -7.17 -13.60 -4.43
CA SER A 131 -7.68 -14.40 -5.55
C SER A 131 -7.24 -13.77 -6.89
N ASP A 132 -6.91 -14.60 -7.86
CA ASP A 132 -6.62 -14.13 -9.23
C ASP A 132 -7.83 -13.45 -9.90
N LYS A 133 -9.02 -13.66 -9.36
CA LYS A 133 -10.29 -13.04 -9.80
C LYS A 133 -10.69 -11.83 -8.94
N PHE A 134 -9.81 -11.37 -8.07
CA PHE A 134 -10.08 -10.18 -7.26
C PHE A 134 -10.36 -8.98 -8.20
N PRO A 135 -11.46 -8.23 -7.98
CA PRO A 135 -11.89 -7.14 -8.89
C PRO A 135 -11.00 -5.90 -8.72
N VAL A 136 -9.72 -6.03 -9.05
CA VAL A 136 -8.72 -4.96 -8.92
C VAL A 136 -9.03 -3.77 -9.83
N GLU A 137 -9.77 -3.98 -10.91
CA GLU A 137 -10.26 -2.95 -11.83
C GLU A 137 -11.26 -1.98 -11.18
N ASP A 138 -11.94 -2.43 -10.12
CA ASP A 138 -12.92 -1.62 -9.37
C ASP A 138 -12.26 -0.66 -8.36
N TYR A 139 -10.98 -0.34 -8.55
CA TYR A 139 -10.22 0.53 -7.65
C TYR A 139 -10.85 1.92 -7.48
N GLU A 140 -11.55 2.45 -8.49
CA GLU A 140 -12.26 3.74 -8.39
C GLU A 140 -13.39 3.67 -7.35
N GLN A 141 -14.14 2.58 -7.32
CA GLN A 141 -15.16 2.35 -6.31
C GLN A 141 -14.54 2.20 -4.91
N ALA A 142 -13.39 1.51 -4.80
CA ALA A 142 -12.68 1.36 -3.53
C ALA A 142 -12.19 2.73 -3.00
N VAL A 143 -11.70 3.61 -3.88
CA VAL A 143 -11.34 4.99 -3.52
C VAL A 143 -12.53 5.73 -2.90
N GLU A 144 -13.72 5.60 -3.47
CA GLU A 144 -14.93 6.25 -2.96
C GLU A 144 -15.46 5.66 -1.65
N ARG A 145 -15.13 4.40 -1.33
CA ARG A 145 -15.71 3.62 -0.22
C ARG A 145 -14.83 3.51 1.02
N VAL A 146 -13.67 4.14 1.03
CA VAL A 146 -12.74 4.12 2.17
C VAL A 146 -12.48 5.52 2.71
N THR A 147 -12.18 5.63 4.00
CA THR A 147 -11.68 6.89 4.57
C THR A 147 -10.23 7.10 4.15
N HIS A 148 -9.94 8.25 3.56
CA HIS A 148 -8.60 8.60 3.11
C HIS A 148 -7.74 9.15 4.26
N CYS A 149 -6.46 8.83 4.28
CA CYS A 149 -5.43 9.59 4.98
C CYS A 149 -4.33 10.00 4.00
N ALA A 150 -3.54 11.01 4.34
CA ALA A 150 -2.46 11.47 3.50
C ALA A 150 -1.26 10.50 3.52
N PHE A 151 -0.31 10.67 2.58
CA PHE A 151 1.00 10.05 2.72
C PHE A 151 1.70 10.54 3.99
N ASP A 152 2.50 9.68 4.59
CA ASP A 152 3.29 9.99 5.77
C ASP A 152 2.43 10.45 6.97
N GLU A 153 1.22 9.91 7.07
CA GLU A 153 0.25 10.17 8.14
C GLU A 153 -0.27 8.86 8.75
N VAL A 154 -0.51 8.87 10.06
CA VAL A 154 -1.17 7.79 10.79
C VAL A 154 -2.49 8.29 11.34
N ASN A 155 -3.61 7.64 10.96
CA ASN A 155 -4.91 7.85 11.57
C ASN A 155 -5.30 6.58 12.34
N ARG A 156 -5.46 6.69 13.66
CA ARG A 156 -5.86 5.57 14.53
C ARG A 156 -7.32 5.63 14.98
N GLU A 157 -8.06 6.65 14.55
CA GLU A 157 -9.44 6.85 15.02
C GLU A 157 -10.45 6.07 14.18
N THR A 158 -10.17 5.93 12.88
CA THR A 158 -11.05 5.24 11.94
C THR A 158 -10.28 4.28 11.04
N THR A 159 -10.95 3.26 10.53
CA THR A 159 -10.41 2.43 9.45
C THR A 159 -10.17 3.30 8.22
N SER A 160 -8.91 3.52 7.88
CA SER A 160 -8.48 4.47 6.84
C SER A 160 -7.23 3.99 6.12
N THR A 161 -6.93 4.56 4.97
CA THR A 161 -5.72 4.22 4.20
C THR A 161 -5.29 5.35 3.28
N ALA A 162 -3.98 5.44 3.02
CA ALA A 162 -3.41 6.33 2.00
C ALA A 162 -3.40 5.69 0.60
N MET A 163 -3.94 4.49 0.43
CA MET A 163 -4.03 3.81 -0.87
C MET A 163 -4.70 4.64 -1.99
N PRO A 164 -5.78 5.43 -1.74
CA PRO A 164 -6.35 6.30 -2.76
C PRO A 164 -5.35 7.27 -3.39
N HIS A 165 -4.45 7.83 -2.60
CA HIS A 165 -3.39 8.70 -3.10
C HIS A 165 -2.37 7.93 -3.93
N LEU A 166 -1.96 6.73 -3.48
CA LEU A 166 -1.06 5.87 -4.25
C LEU A 166 -1.69 5.45 -5.59
N ILE A 167 -2.97 5.06 -5.61
CA ILE A 167 -3.68 4.74 -6.86
C ILE A 167 -3.65 5.91 -7.82
N THR A 168 -3.88 7.13 -7.34
CA THR A 168 -3.81 8.35 -8.15
C THR A 168 -2.44 8.51 -8.81
N GLU A 169 -1.36 8.26 -8.09
CA GLU A 169 0.01 8.33 -8.64
C GLU A 169 0.26 7.19 -9.65
N LEU A 170 -0.17 5.98 -9.36
CA LEU A 170 0.02 4.83 -10.25
C LEU A 170 -0.75 4.97 -11.58
N ILE A 171 -1.94 5.58 -11.56
CA ILE A 171 -2.73 5.83 -12.78
C ILE A 171 -1.99 6.73 -13.76
N LYS A 172 -1.19 7.69 -13.28
CA LYS A 172 -0.36 8.56 -14.13
C LYS A 172 0.68 7.79 -14.95
N LEU A 173 1.04 6.57 -14.51
CA LEU A 173 2.01 5.69 -15.18
C LEU A 173 1.38 4.80 -16.26
N LYS A 174 0.05 4.87 -16.45
CA LYS A 174 -0.63 4.12 -17.52
C LYS A 174 -0.08 4.53 -18.89
N PRO A 175 0.12 3.59 -19.82
CA PRO A 175 0.47 3.93 -21.19
C PRO A 175 -0.62 4.81 -21.80
N LYS A 176 -0.21 5.89 -22.47
CA LYS A 176 -1.16 6.74 -23.19
C LYS A 176 -1.80 5.91 -24.31
N PRO A 177 -3.11 6.04 -24.53
CA PRO A 177 -3.74 5.44 -25.70
C PRO A 177 -3.05 5.95 -26.97
N LYS A 178 -2.77 5.01 -27.90
CA LYS A 178 -2.24 5.34 -29.21
C LYS A 178 -3.30 5.99 -30.06
#